data_8497e9fcdbd1b524b420d8eddb941bf7
#
_entry.id   8497e9fcdbd1b524b420d8eddb941bf7
#
_cell.length_a   1.000
_cell.length_b   1.000
_cell.length_c   1.000
_cell.angle_alpha   90.00
_cell.angle_beta   90.00
_cell.angle_gamma   90.00
#
_symmetry.space_group_name_H-M   'P 1'
#
loop_
_entity.id
_entity.type
_entity.pdbx_description
1 polymer ?
#
loop_
_entity_poly.entity_id
_entity_poly.type
_entity_poly.pdbx_seq_one_letter_code
_entity_poly.pdbx_strand_id
1 'polypeptide(L)'
;VLLAVLCVIGITPAKAYDPNKENYKIYAHLKLLDDKQYRCLVTLWRMESQWSPTAKNKKSSAYGIPQLLKMTERNPYKQIDLGLKYIAKRYGNSCKALDHHKKVGHY
;
A
#
# COMPACT_ATOMS: atom_id res chain seq x y z
N VAL A 1 41.51 -17.86 5.21
CA VAL A 1 41.22 -18.83 5.99
C VAL A 1 39.94 -18.57 6.72
N LEU A 2 39.55 -18.50 7.40
CA LEU A 2 38.49 -18.31 8.26
C LEU A 2 37.57 -17.26 7.86
N LEU A 3 37.91 -16.40 7.25
CA LEU A 3 37.16 -15.32 6.85
C LEU A 3 35.89 -15.71 6.25
N ALA A 4 35.86 -16.59 5.50
CA ALA A 4 34.68 -16.93 4.77
C ALA A 4 33.49 -17.02 5.64
N VAL A 5 33.69 -17.37 6.72
CA VAL A 5 32.62 -17.60 7.62
C VAL A 5 31.76 -16.45 7.86
N LEU A 6 32.30 -15.37 7.86
CA LEU A 6 31.56 -14.21 8.22
C LEU A 6 30.46 -13.91 7.32
N CYS A 7 30.59 -14.22 6.15
CA CYS A 7 29.62 -13.84 5.19
C CYS A 7 28.25 -14.24 5.50
N VAL A 8 28.11 -15.24 6.20
CA VAL A 8 26.81 -15.76 6.39
C VAL A 8 26.07 -15.17 7.49
N ILE A 9 26.78 -14.72 8.38
CA ILE A 9 26.17 -14.25 9.57
C ILE A 9 25.46 -12.98 9.39
N GLY A 10 24.39 -12.86 9.99
CA GLY A 10 23.68 -11.64 9.99
C GLY A 10 22.88 -11.39 8.72
N ILE A 11 22.92 -12.32 7.83
CA ILE A 11 22.08 -12.18 6.66
C ILE A 11 20.69 -12.59 7.05
N THR A 12 19.84 -11.62 7.14
CA THR A 12 18.42 -11.90 7.33
C THR A 12 17.79 -11.90 5.97
N PRO A 13 16.82 -12.75 5.74
CA PRO A 13 16.13 -12.75 4.48
C PRO A 13 15.48 -11.41 4.29
N ALA A 14 15.89 -10.72 3.27
CA ALA A 14 15.23 -9.50 2.91
C ALA A 14 13.86 -9.86 2.39
N LYS A 15 12.90 -8.97 2.61
CA LYS A 15 11.59 -9.15 2.04
C LYS A 15 11.76 -9.24 0.54
N ALA A 16 11.19 -10.24 -0.08
CA ALA A 16 11.32 -10.45 -1.50
C ALA A 16 10.79 -9.25 -2.28
N TYR A 17 11.55 -8.80 -3.24
CA TYR A 17 11.13 -7.75 -4.14
C TYR A 17 9.99 -8.26 -5.01
N ASP A 18 8.91 -7.50 -5.07
CA ASP A 18 7.76 -7.85 -5.91
C ASP A 18 7.58 -6.78 -6.99
N PRO A 19 7.95 -7.09 -8.22
CA PRO A 19 7.85 -6.13 -9.32
C PRO A 19 6.40 -5.71 -9.58
N ASN A 20 5.43 -6.54 -9.24
CA ASN A 20 4.04 -6.16 -9.41
C ASN A 20 3.66 -4.99 -8.51
N LYS A 21 4.17 -4.99 -7.28
CA LYS A 21 3.89 -3.89 -6.36
C LYS A 21 4.49 -2.57 -6.85
N GLU A 22 5.66 -2.63 -7.48
CA GLU A 22 6.23 -1.44 -8.08
C GLU A 22 5.35 -0.91 -9.21
N ASN A 23 4.81 -1.81 -10.03
CA ASN A 23 3.90 -1.42 -11.10
C ASN A 23 2.63 -0.77 -10.56
N TYR A 24 2.09 -1.30 -9.47
CA TYR A 24 0.90 -0.70 -8.83
C TYR A 24 1.20 0.72 -8.36
N LYS A 25 2.36 0.92 -7.76
CA LYS A 25 2.76 2.24 -7.29
C LYS A 25 2.95 3.22 -8.44
N ILE A 26 3.60 2.78 -9.52
CA ILE A 26 3.78 3.62 -10.70
C ILE A 26 2.42 4.05 -11.26
N TYR A 27 1.48 3.12 -11.36
CA TYR A 27 0.15 3.41 -11.84
C TYR A 27 -0.54 4.49 -10.98
N ALA A 28 -0.47 4.33 -9.67
CA ALA A 28 -1.05 5.31 -8.75
C ALA A 28 -0.37 6.67 -8.87
N HIS A 29 0.95 6.69 -9.03
CA HIS A 29 1.71 7.92 -9.18
C HIS A 29 1.27 8.68 -10.43
N LEU A 30 1.11 7.96 -11.53
CA LEU A 30 0.66 8.57 -12.78
C LEU A 30 -0.77 9.10 -12.69
N LYS A 31 -1.61 8.43 -11.92
CA LYS A 31 -2.99 8.89 -11.72
C LYS A 31 -3.04 10.16 -10.88
N LEU A 32 -2.19 10.26 -9.87
CA LEU A 32 -2.19 11.42 -8.98
C LEU A 32 -1.51 12.64 -9.56
N LEU A 33 -0.42 12.45 -10.32
CA LEU A 33 0.38 13.54 -10.88
C LEU A 33 0.81 14.57 -9.84
N ASP A 34 1.07 14.10 -8.62
CA ASP A 34 1.44 14.95 -7.49
C ASP A 34 2.34 14.14 -6.56
N ASP A 35 3.62 14.50 -6.52
CA ASP A 35 4.62 13.73 -5.78
C ASP A 35 4.36 13.69 -4.28
N LYS A 36 3.90 14.79 -3.71
CA LYS A 36 3.61 14.85 -2.28
C LYS A 36 2.47 13.91 -1.92
N GLN A 37 1.39 13.98 -2.68
CA GLN A 37 0.24 13.12 -2.44
C GLN A 37 0.59 11.66 -2.70
N TYR A 38 1.42 11.41 -3.70
CA TYR A 38 1.89 10.04 -3.96
C TYR A 38 2.68 9.48 -2.77
N ARG A 39 3.59 10.26 -2.19
CA ARG A 39 4.35 9.77 -1.03
C ARG A 39 3.45 9.46 0.16
N CYS A 40 2.43 10.28 0.38
CA CYS A 40 1.44 10.00 1.42
C CYS A 40 0.67 8.72 1.11
N LEU A 41 0.30 8.52 -0.15
CA LEU A 41 -0.42 7.32 -0.57
C LEU A 41 0.42 6.06 -0.38
N VAL A 42 1.70 6.11 -0.74
CA VAL A 42 2.59 4.96 -0.59
C VAL A 42 2.63 4.53 0.87
N THR A 43 2.75 5.48 1.78
CA THR A 43 2.77 5.20 3.22
C THR A 43 1.43 4.67 3.70
N LEU A 44 0.34 5.31 3.30
CA LEU A 44 -0.99 4.91 3.73
C LEU A 44 -1.32 3.48 3.32
N TRP A 45 -1.12 3.14 2.05
CA TRP A 45 -1.47 1.80 1.58
C TRP A 45 -0.44 0.74 1.98
N ARG A 46 0.77 1.13 2.32
CA ARG A 46 1.69 0.22 2.98
C ARG A 46 1.15 -0.17 4.36
N MET A 47 0.63 0.80 5.10
CA MET A 47 0.05 0.55 6.42
C MET A 47 -1.24 -0.25 6.32
N GLU A 48 -2.04 -0.04 5.28
CA GLU A 48 -3.31 -0.73 5.11
C GLU A 48 -3.13 -2.19 4.66
N SER A 49 -2.31 -2.42 3.64
CA SER A 49 -2.26 -3.72 2.98
C SER A 49 -0.88 -4.13 2.52
N GLN A 50 0.13 -3.30 2.72
CA GLN A 50 1.45 -3.46 2.09
C GLN A 50 1.32 -3.57 0.56
N TRP A 51 0.37 -2.83 -0.01
CA TRP A 51 0.10 -2.82 -1.45
C TRP A 51 -0.27 -4.20 -2.00
N SER A 52 -0.87 -5.05 -1.19
CA SER A 52 -1.30 -6.38 -1.63
C SER A 52 -2.73 -6.37 -2.13
N PRO A 53 -2.96 -6.77 -3.39
CA PRO A 53 -4.31 -6.79 -3.92
C PRO A 53 -5.18 -7.91 -3.35
N THR A 54 -4.58 -8.81 -2.58
CA THR A 54 -5.31 -9.92 -1.96
C THR A 54 -5.34 -9.82 -0.44
N ALA A 55 -4.89 -8.72 0.13
CA ALA A 55 -4.91 -8.54 1.58
C ALA A 55 -6.33 -8.55 2.12
N LYS A 56 -6.56 -9.37 3.13
CA LYS A 56 -7.86 -9.49 3.80
C LYS A 56 -7.75 -9.01 5.23
N ASN A 57 -8.77 -8.28 5.68
CA ASN A 57 -8.89 -7.94 7.08
C ASN A 57 -9.70 -9.03 7.77
N LYS A 58 -9.18 -9.58 8.88
CA LYS A 58 -9.86 -10.66 9.58
C LYS A 58 -11.10 -10.20 10.36
N LYS A 59 -11.19 -8.92 10.63
CA LYS A 59 -12.26 -8.37 11.47
C LYS A 59 -13.30 -7.58 10.71
N SER A 60 -13.16 -7.45 9.40
CA SER A 60 -14.10 -6.68 8.60
C SER A 60 -14.12 -7.18 7.17
N SER A 61 -14.91 -6.53 6.32
CA SER A 61 -14.97 -6.86 4.89
C SER A 61 -13.92 -6.11 4.07
N ALA A 62 -13.01 -5.41 4.71
CA ALA A 62 -11.96 -4.67 4.01
C ALA A 62 -11.05 -5.62 3.24
N TYR A 63 -10.74 -5.27 2.00
CA TYR A 63 -9.98 -6.12 1.11
C TYR A 63 -9.18 -5.31 0.09
N GLY A 64 -8.03 -5.87 -0.31
CA GLY A 64 -7.24 -5.34 -1.41
C GLY A 64 -6.29 -4.22 -1.02
N ILE A 65 -5.67 -3.63 -2.02
CA ILE A 65 -4.67 -2.59 -1.81
C ILE A 65 -5.20 -1.46 -0.93
N PRO A 66 -6.37 -0.88 -1.22
CA PRO A 66 -6.87 0.24 -0.42
C PRO A 66 -7.64 -0.18 0.82
N GLN A 67 -7.86 -1.46 1.06
CA GLN A 67 -8.65 -1.96 2.18
C GLN A 67 -10.03 -1.31 2.28
N LEU A 68 -10.75 -1.29 1.16
CA LEU A 68 -12.12 -0.79 1.17
C LEU A 68 -13.10 -1.87 1.62
N LEU A 69 -14.11 -1.45 2.36
CA LEU A 69 -15.15 -2.37 2.84
C LEU A 69 -15.94 -2.92 1.65
N LYS A 70 -16.32 -4.19 1.74
CA LYS A 70 -17.12 -4.87 0.71
C LYS A 70 -16.48 -4.84 -0.68
N MET A 71 -15.15 -4.82 -0.72
CA MET A 71 -14.42 -4.79 -1.98
C MET A 71 -14.61 -6.11 -2.71
N THR A 72 -15.20 -6.06 -3.90
CA THR A 72 -15.36 -7.23 -4.76
C THR A 72 -14.42 -7.20 -5.94
N GLU A 73 -13.82 -6.06 -6.23
CA GLU A 73 -12.91 -5.92 -7.36
C GLU A 73 -11.62 -6.68 -7.10
N ARG A 74 -11.20 -7.52 -8.03
CA ARG A 74 -9.97 -8.32 -7.89
C ARG A 74 -8.81 -7.79 -8.74
N ASN A 75 -9.08 -6.94 -9.71
CA ASN A 75 -8.02 -6.34 -10.52
C ASN A 75 -7.30 -5.27 -9.71
N PRO A 76 -5.97 -5.40 -9.52
CA PRO A 76 -5.22 -4.46 -8.67
C PRO A 76 -5.34 -3.01 -9.12
N TYR A 77 -5.31 -2.77 -10.42
CA TYR A 77 -5.37 -1.41 -10.93
C TYR A 77 -6.73 -0.78 -10.72
N LYS A 78 -7.78 -1.56 -10.85
CA LYS A 78 -9.14 -1.09 -10.55
C LYS A 78 -9.33 -0.86 -9.05
N GLN A 79 -8.70 -1.67 -8.22
CA GLN A 79 -8.68 -1.42 -6.79
C GLN A 79 -8.05 -0.06 -6.47
N ILE A 80 -6.95 0.26 -7.16
CA ILE A 80 -6.27 1.55 -7.00
C ILE A 80 -7.22 2.68 -7.40
N ASP A 81 -7.89 2.56 -8.53
CA ASP A 81 -8.84 3.58 -8.98
C ASP A 81 -9.94 3.81 -7.95
N LEU A 82 -10.51 2.74 -7.43
CA LEU A 82 -11.56 2.83 -6.41
C LEU A 82 -11.03 3.45 -5.12
N GLY A 83 -9.81 3.08 -4.73
CA GLY A 83 -9.19 3.63 -3.53
C GLY A 83 -8.91 5.13 -3.66
N LEU A 84 -8.41 5.57 -4.80
CA LEU A 84 -8.16 6.99 -5.04
C LEU A 84 -9.46 7.79 -5.04
N LYS A 85 -10.52 7.23 -5.61
CA LYS A 85 -11.83 7.86 -5.61
C LYS A 85 -12.38 7.99 -4.18
N TYR A 86 -12.24 6.94 -3.39
CA TYR A 86 -12.67 6.95 -1.99
C TYR A 86 -11.93 8.02 -1.20
N ILE A 87 -10.60 8.09 -1.35
CA ILE A 87 -9.79 9.08 -0.65
C ILE A 87 -10.21 10.51 -1.03
N ALA A 88 -10.38 10.75 -2.33
CA ALA A 88 -10.77 12.08 -2.79
C ALA A 88 -12.12 12.50 -2.23
N LYS A 89 -13.06 11.58 -2.20
CA LYS A 89 -14.41 11.88 -1.74
C LYS A 89 -14.48 12.08 -0.23
N ARG A 90 -13.77 11.23 0.53
CA ARG A 90 -13.89 11.25 1.98
C ARG A 90 -12.92 12.22 2.66
N TYR A 91 -11.71 12.35 2.16
CA TYR A 91 -10.68 13.14 2.82
C TYR A 91 -10.18 14.32 1.98
N GLY A 92 -10.44 14.32 0.70
CA GLY A 92 -9.95 15.35 -0.19
C GLY A 92 -8.64 14.97 -0.86
N ASN A 93 -7.67 14.44 -0.12
CA ASN A 93 -6.41 13.99 -0.69
C ASN A 93 -5.73 12.93 0.17
N SER A 94 -4.66 12.36 -0.37
CA SER A 94 -3.97 11.24 0.28
C SER A 94 -3.28 11.62 1.57
N CYS A 95 -2.70 12.81 1.65
CA CYS A 95 -2.03 13.24 2.87
C CYS A 95 -3.02 13.44 4.01
N LYS A 96 -4.21 13.94 3.73
CA LYS A 96 -5.26 14.06 4.74
C LYS A 96 -5.77 12.69 5.19
N ALA A 97 -5.89 11.75 4.25
CA ALA A 97 -6.27 10.39 4.59
C ALA A 97 -5.20 9.73 5.48
N LEU A 98 -3.93 9.95 5.18
CA LEU A 98 -2.83 9.44 5.99
C LEU A 98 -2.86 10.02 7.41
N ASP A 99 -3.10 11.31 7.53
CA ASP A 99 -3.19 11.95 8.85
C ASP A 99 -4.31 11.33 9.67
N HIS A 100 -5.46 11.09 9.05
CA HIS A 100 -6.57 10.43 9.73
C HIS A 100 -6.19 9.03 10.17
N HIS A 101 -5.54 8.26 9.30
CA HIS A 101 -5.10 6.91 9.63
C HIS A 101 -4.12 6.90 10.81
N LYS A 102 -3.21 7.85 10.85
CA LYS A 102 -2.26 7.95 11.96
C LYS A 102 -2.93 8.25 13.29
N LYS A 103 -4.04 8.98 13.25
CA LYS A 103 -4.77 9.33 14.48
C LYS A 103 -5.66 8.21 14.99
N VAL A 104 -6.30 7.49 14.10
CA VAL A 104 -7.30 6.49 14.52
C VAL A 104 -7.00 5.06 14.12
N GLY A 105 -5.92 4.81 13.39
CA GLY A 105 -5.51 3.46 13.02
C GLY A 105 -6.21 2.87 11.79
N HIS A 106 -7.09 3.62 11.15
CA HIS A 106 -7.77 3.17 9.94
C HIS A 106 -8.35 4.38 9.21
N TYR A 107 -8.91 4.14 8.05
CA TYR A 107 -9.65 5.22 7.39
C TYR A 107 -11.05 4.79 7.00
#